data_061a11de1cbe61fcc3b48b8d3e4c3665
#
_entry.id   061a11de1cbe61fcc3b48b8d3e4c3665
#
_cell.length_a   1.000
_cell.length_b   1.000
_cell.length_c   1.000
_cell.angle_alpha   90.00
_cell.angle_beta   90.00
_cell.angle_gamma   90.00
#
_symmetry.space_group_name_H-M   'P 1'
#
loop_
_entity.id
_entity.type
_entity.pdbx_description
1 polymer ?
#
loop_
_entity_poly.entity_id
_entity_poly.type
_entity_poly.pdbx_seq_one_letter_code
_entity_poly.pdbx_strand_id
1 'polypeptide(L)'
;MGTVQAQAGGTEKAFIRNHTDAEVTWGPCPAFLPKGCELAVLHGDPAKKDADVLLKVPGGSVLAHHKHTSPERIVLLSGEMTVRYDGQQPVRLRPGTYAYGPAGLAHTATCFSKHSCVLFIAFIEPVDAIPVAH
;
A
#
# COMPACT_ATOMS: atom_id res chain seq x y z
N MET A 1 -32.26 -20.27 9.38
CA MET A 1 -31.24 -19.51 8.72
C MET A 1 -31.38 -18.03 9.04
N GLY A 2 -30.33 -17.43 9.46
CA GLY A 2 -30.36 -16.00 9.71
C GLY A 2 -30.52 -15.23 8.43
N THR A 3 -31.35 -14.23 8.44
CA THR A 3 -31.44 -13.30 7.33
C THR A 3 -30.24 -12.35 7.39
N VAL A 4 -29.65 -12.11 6.25
CA VAL A 4 -28.68 -11.05 6.12
C VAL A 4 -29.43 -9.74 6.17
N GLN A 5 -29.18 -8.97 7.20
CA GLN A 5 -29.84 -7.68 7.35
C GLN A 5 -29.19 -6.66 6.43
N ALA A 6 -30.01 -5.91 5.74
CA ALA A 6 -29.52 -4.72 5.08
C ALA A 6 -29.03 -3.77 6.17
N GLN A 7 -27.81 -3.30 6.02
CA GLN A 7 -27.25 -2.41 7.01
C GLN A 7 -27.87 -1.02 6.94
N ALA A 8 -27.92 -0.38 8.10
CA ALA A 8 -28.46 0.98 8.17
C ALA A 8 -27.72 1.94 7.23
N GLY A 9 -26.45 1.65 6.94
CA GLY A 9 -25.65 2.44 6.01
C GLY A 9 -25.85 2.13 4.56
N GLY A 10 -26.97 1.52 4.17
CA GLY A 10 -27.22 1.04 2.80
C GLY A 10 -27.17 2.05 1.67
N THR A 11 -26.72 3.28 1.94
CA THR A 11 -26.44 4.26 0.89
C THR A 11 -25.14 4.01 0.18
N GLU A 12 -24.24 3.23 0.75
CA GLU A 12 -22.98 2.90 0.15
C GLU A 12 -23.19 1.94 -1.01
N LYS A 13 -22.56 2.23 -2.14
CA LYS A 13 -22.69 1.42 -3.35
C LYS A 13 -21.42 0.66 -3.63
N ALA A 14 -21.56 -0.51 -4.22
CA ALA A 14 -20.42 -1.22 -4.75
C ALA A 14 -19.82 -0.44 -5.92
N PHE A 15 -18.51 -0.53 -6.07
CA PHE A 15 -17.82 0.05 -7.21
C PHE A 15 -16.64 -0.84 -7.61
N ILE A 16 -16.13 -0.61 -8.80
CA ILE A 16 -15.03 -1.37 -9.38
C ILE A 16 -13.98 -0.36 -9.84
N ARG A 17 -12.71 -0.64 -9.56
CA ARG A 17 -11.64 0.27 -9.94
C ARG A 17 -10.40 -0.51 -10.34
N ASN A 18 -9.83 -0.17 -11.50
CA ASN A 18 -8.52 -0.65 -11.89
C ASN A 18 -7.50 0.44 -11.52
N HIS A 19 -6.29 0.05 -11.15
CA HIS A 19 -5.28 1.02 -10.75
C HIS A 19 -4.87 1.97 -11.88
N THR A 20 -5.22 1.64 -13.12
CA THR A 20 -4.94 2.48 -14.30
C THR A 20 -6.10 3.40 -14.66
N ASP A 21 -7.22 3.33 -13.96
CA ASP A 21 -8.40 4.14 -14.28
C ASP A 21 -8.15 5.63 -14.06
N ALA A 22 -8.75 6.45 -14.91
CA ALA A 22 -8.65 7.91 -14.79
C ALA A 22 -9.27 8.45 -13.50
N GLU A 23 -10.20 7.73 -12.91
CA GLU A 23 -10.85 8.12 -11.64
C GLU A 23 -9.93 7.97 -10.43
N VAL A 24 -8.82 7.25 -10.55
CA VAL A 24 -7.85 7.15 -9.46
C VAL A 24 -7.16 8.49 -9.29
N THR A 25 -7.27 9.07 -8.10
CA THR A 25 -6.68 10.37 -7.79
C THR A 25 -5.40 10.17 -7.01
N TRP A 26 -4.27 10.53 -7.61
CA TRP A 26 -2.96 10.36 -7.02
C TRP A 26 -2.53 11.62 -6.31
N GLY A 27 -1.97 11.47 -5.10
CA GLY A 27 -1.38 12.54 -4.32
C GLY A 27 0.03 12.17 -3.89
N PRO A 28 0.78 13.13 -3.35
CA PRO A 28 2.18 12.89 -2.99
C PRO A 28 2.30 11.99 -1.76
N CYS A 29 3.40 11.23 -1.69
CA CYS A 29 3.79 10.50 -0.50
C CYS A 29 4.45 11.42 0.52
N PRO A 30 4.64 10.96 1.78
CA PRO A 30 5.49 11.68 2.73
C PRO A 30 6.88 11.98 2.14
N ALA A 31 7.43 13.13 2.52
CA ALA A 31 8.64 13.65 1.88
C ALA A 31 9.88 12.77 1.99
N PHE A 32 9.96 11.88 2.98
CA PHE A 32 11.12 10.99 3.13
C PHE A 32 11.11 9.82 2.14
N LEU A 33 9.97 9.54 1.52
CA LEU A 33 9.86 8.51 0.49
C LEU A 33 10.37 9.06 -0.85
N PRO A 34 10.65 8.19 -1.83
CA PRO A 34 11.30 8.64 -3.06
C PRO A 34 10.52 9.74 -3.78
N LYS A 35 11.26 10.65 -4.39
CA LYS A 35 10.65 11.66 -5.26
C LYS A 35 9.86 10.96 -6.36
N GLY A 36 8.65 11.44 -6.61
CA GLY A 36 7.76 10.84 -7.59
C GLY A 36 6.86 9.73 -7.02
N CYS A 37 7.02 9.41 -5.73
CA CYS A 37 6.13 8.49 -5.05
C CYS A 37 4.73 9.11 -4.96
N GLU A 38 3.71 8.30 -5.23
CA GLU A 38 2.32 8.75 -5.18
C GLU A 38 1.44 7.75 -4.44
N LEU A 39 0.44 8.26 -3.75
CA LEU A 39 -0.58 7.47 -3.06
C LEU A 39 -1.96 7.83 -3.60
N ALA A 40 -2.81 6.85 -3.71
CA ALA A 40 -4.21 7.06 -4.04
C ALA A 40 -5.09 6.28 -3.08
N VAL A 41 -6.16 6.88 -2.61
CA VAL A 41 -7.14 6.21 -1.76
C VAL A 41 -8.19 5.57 -2.64
N LEU A 42 -8.37 4.26 -2.52
CA LEU A 42 -9.42 3.54 -3.24
C LEU A 42 -10.72 3.56 -2.47
N HIS A 43 -10.66 3.36 -1.16
CA HIS A 43 -11.85 3.31 -0.30
C HIS A 43 -11.45 3.64 1.12
N GLY A 44 -12.35 4.31 1.82
CA GLY A 44 -12.16 4.66 3.22
C GLY A 44 -11.47 6.00 3.41
N ASP A 45 -11.27 6.35 4.67
CA ASP A 45 -10.59 7.59 5.07
C ASP A 45 -9.21 7.20 5.60
N PRO A 46 -8.11 7.67 4.98
CA PRO A 46 -6.78 7.27 5.44
C PRO A 46 -6.45 7.73 6.86
N ALA A 47 -7.19 8.71 7.40
CA ALA A 47 -7.04 9.12 8.78
C ALA A 47 -7.76 8.21 9.77
N LYS A 48 -8.48 7.21 9.28
CA LYS A 48 -9.26 6.27 10.08
C LYS A 48 -8.85 4.84 9.77
N LYS A 49 -9.48 3.88 10.47
CA LYS A 49 -9.25 2.45 10.23
C LYS A 49 -9.80 2.02 8.88
N ASP A 50 -9.22 0.96 8.35
CA ASP A 50 -9.74 0.19 7.21
C ASP A 50 -9.72 0.94 5.88
N ALA A 51 -8.65 1.69 5.62
CA ALA A 51 -8.45 2.33 4.32
C ALA A 51 -7.73 1.39 3.35
N ASP A 52 -8.19 1.39 2.11
CA ASP A 52 -7.53 0.71 1.00
C ASP A 52 -6.85 1.74 0.11
N VAL A 53 -5.57 1.54 -0.16
CA VAL A 53 -4.77 2.51 -0.93
C VAL A 53 -3.97 1.83 -2.03
N LEU A 54 -3.56 2.64 -3.00
CA LEU A 54 -2.53 2.27 -3.97
C LEU A 54 -1.29 3.10 -3.68
N LEU A 55 -0.14 2.46 -3.79
CA LEU A 55 1.16 3.12 -3.72
C LEU A 55 1.85 2.93 -5.07
N LYS A 56 2.35 4.02 -5.64
CA LYS A 56 3.11 3.97 -6.89
C LYS A 56 4.46 4.63 -6.67
N VAL A 57 5.52 3.91 -7.03
CA VAL A 57 6.88 4.44 -6.94
C VAL A 57 7.57 4.30 -8.29
N PRO A 58 8.40 5.29 -8.67
CA PRO A 58 9.12 5.21 -9.95
C PRO A 58 10.04 4.01 -10.02
N GLY A 59 10.26 3.51 -11.24
CA GLY A 59 11.26 2.47 -11.45
C GLY A 59 12.63 2.90 -10.96
N GLY A 60 13.36 2.00 -10.33
CA GLY A 60 14.67 2.28 -9.74
C GLY A 60 14.64 2.92 -8.37
N SER A 61 13.45 3.20 -7.81
CA SER A 61 13.32 3.86 -6.50
C SER A 61 13.60 2.92 -5.34
N VAL A 62 14.17 3.49 -4.28
CA VAL A 62 14.34 2.80 -3.00
C VAL A 62 13.44 3.45 -1.98
N LEU A 63 12.60 2.64 -1.33
CA LEU A 63 11.82 3.09 -0.18
C LEU A 63 12.69 2.96 1.06
N ALA A 64 13.03 4.11 1.65
CA ALA A 64 13.90 4.17 2.81
C ALA A 64 13.31 3.38 3.99
N HIS A 65 14.18 2.98 4.91
CA HIS A 65 13.81 2.22 6.09
C HIS A 65 12.71 2.93 6.87
N HIS A 66 11.57 2.28 7.01
CA HIS A 66 10.39 2.86 7.64
C HIS A 66 9.48 1.76 8.19
N LYS A 67 8.52 2.19 9.00
CA LYS A 67 7.51 1.30 9.58
C LYS A 67 6.14 1.99 9.53
N HIS A 68 5.12 1.23 9.87
CA HIS A 68 3.74 1.71 9.94
C HIS A 68 3.12 1.33 11.27
N THR A 69 2.21 2.13 11.77
CA THR A 69 1.42 1.79 12.96
C THR A 69 0.54 0.59 12.67
N SER A 70 0.00 0.51 11.45
CA SER A 70 -0.87 -0.57 11.01
C SER A 70 -0.09 -1.77 10.49
N PRO A 71 -0.61 -2.98 10.63
CA PRO A 71 -0.17 -4.03 9.73
C PRO A 71 -0.58 -3.68 8.31
N GLU A 72 0.18 -4.17 7.34
CA GLU A 72 -0.10 -3.97 5.92
C GLU A 72 -0.36 -5.30 5.23
N ARG A 73 -1.42 -5.37 4.44
CA ARG A 73 -1.67 -6.47 3.52
C ARG A 73 -1.46 -5.93 2.12
N ILE A 74 -0.47 -6.48 1.44
CA ILE A 74 0.07 -5.89 0.22
C ILE A 74 -0.05 -6.89 -0.92
N VAL A 75 -0.44 -6.41 -2.09
CA VAL A 75 -0.33 -7.17 -3.34
C VAL A 75 0.36 -6.26 -4.36
N LEU A 76 1.44 -6.75 -4.96
CA LEU A 76 2.06 -6.04 -6.07
C LEU A 76 1.18 -6.20 -7.30
N LEU A 77 0.82 -5.09 -7.94
CA LEU A 77 -0.02 -5.08 -9.13
C LEU A 77 0.79 -4.92 -10.41
N SER A 78 1.89 -4.19 -10.36
CA SER A 78 2.71 -3.88 -11.54
C SER A 78 4.14 -3.64 -11.10
N GLY A 79 5.08 -3.96 -11.97
CA GLY A 79 6.49 -3.81 -11.70
C GLY A 79 7.11 -5.02 -11.01
N GLU A 80 8.33 -4.86 -10.54
CA GLU A 80 9.04 -5.87 -9.76
C GLU A 80 9.76 -5.19 -8.61
N MET A 81 9.63 -5.79 -7.43
CA MET A 81 10.19 -5.21 -6.21
C MET A 81 10.96 -6.26 -5.41
N THR A 82 11.86 -5.78 -4.57
CA THR A 82 12.35 -6.54 -3.44
C THR A 82 11.91 -5.84 -2.18
N VAL A 83 11.56 -6.61 -1.15
CA VAL A 83 11.26 -6.07 0.18
C VAL A 83 12.08 -6.84 1.20
N ARG A 84 12.58 -6.12 2.19
CA ARG A 84 13.29 -6.74 3.31
C ARG A 84 12.69 -6.22 4.60
N TYR A 85 12.05 -7.11 5.34
CA TYR A 85 11.60 -6.85 6.70
C TYR A 85 12.76 -7.07 7.67
N ASP A 86 12.86 -6.23 8.68
CA ASP A 86 13.95 -6.36 9.66
C ASP A 86 14.00 -7.77 10.23
N GLY A 87 15.21 -8.30 10.31
CA GLY A 87 15.45 -9.66 10.81
C GLY A 87 15.13 -10.78 9.82
N GLN A 88 14.74 -10.45 8.60
CA GLN A 88 14.37 -11.45 7.59
C GLN A 88 15.18 -11.25 6.31
N GLN A 89 15.19 -12.25 5.47
CA GLN A 89 15.86 -12.19 4.18
C GLN A 89 15.05 -11.36 3.19
N PRO A 90 15.73 -10.68 2.24
CA PRO A 90 15.02 -10.01 1.17
C PRO A 90 14.17 -10.99 0.36
N VAL A 91 12.98 -10.55 -0.04
CA VAL A 91 12.07 -11.34 -0.84
C VAL A 91 11.67 -10.57 -2.08
N ARG A 92 11.62 -11.25 -3.20
CA ARG A 92 11.21 -10.68 -4.47
C ARG A 92 9.69 -10.73 -4.61
N LEU A 93 9.10 -9.60 -5.01
CA LEU A 93 7.69 -9.52 -5.33
C LEU A 93 7.51 -9.36 -6.83
N ARG A 94 6.58 -10.11 -7.37
CA ARG A 94 6.11 -10.01 -8.76
C ARG A 94 4.63 -9.70 -8.74
N PRO A 95 4.06 -9.24 -9.86
CA PRO A 95 2.60 -9.01 -9.90
C PRO A 95 1.83 -10.24 -9.42
N GLY A 96 0.91 -10.00 -8.49
CA GLY A 96 0.12 -11.05 -7.84
C GLY A 96 0.71 -11.60 -6.55
N THR A 97 1.94 -11.20 -6.18
CA THR A 97 2.54 -11.66 -4.91
C THR A 97 1.94 -10.92 -3.72
N TYR A 98 1.56 -11.68 -2.72
CA TYR A 98 1.04 -11.16 -1.46
C TYR A 98 2.17 -11.03 -0.45
N ALA A 99 2.21 -9.90 0.25
CA ALA A 99 3.11 -9.69 1.37
C ALA A 99 2.33 -9.20 2.58
N TYR A 100 2.70 -9.69 3.75
CA TYR A 100 2.12 -9.23 5.00
C TYR A 100 3.21 -8.60 5.86
N GLY A 101 3.03 -7.32 6.20
CA GLY A 101 3.92 -6.61 7.10
C GLY A 101 3.23 -6.42 8.45
N PRO A 102 3.74 -7.05 9.54
CA PRO A 102 3.18 -6.81 10.87
C PRO A 102 3.27 -5.34 11.28
N ALA A 103 2.37 -4.94 12.16
CA ALA A 103 2.40 -3.59 12.74
C ALA A 103 3.76 -3.31 13.38
N GLY A 104 4.32 -2.15 13.09
CA GLY A 104 5.56 -1.69 13.69
C GLY A 104 6.83 -2.36 13.18
N LEU A 105 6.76 -3.34 12.30
CA LEU A 105 7.96 -3.99 11.77
C LEU A 105 8.52 -3.16 10.62
N ALA A 106 9.73 -2.66 10.82
CA ALA A 106 10.38 -1.81 9.83
C ALA A 106 10.87 -2.62 8.63
N HIS A 107 10.93 -1.95 7.49
CA HIS A 107 11.34 -2.59 6.23
C HIS A 107 11.90 -1.57 5.26
N THR A 108 12.62 -2.09 4.26
CA THR A 108 13.07 -1.36 3.09
C THR A 108 12.54 -2.07 1.86
N ALA A 109 12.40 -1.34 0.76
CA ALA A 109 11.98 -1.94 -0.50
C ALA A 109 12.63 -1.22 -1.67
N THR A 110 12.77 -1.92 -2.78
CA THR A 110 13.32 -1.37 -4.02
C THR A 110 12.44 -1.78 -5.18
N CYS A 111 12.00 -0.80 -5.96
CA CYS A 111 11.37 -1.05 -7.26
C CYS A 111 12.49 -1.14 -8.28
N PHE A 112 12.79 -2.34 -8.77
CA PHE A 112 13.93 -2.50 -9.67
C PHE A 112 13.55 -2.66 -11.14
N SER A 113 12.26 -2.60 -11.47
CA SER A 113 11.83 -2.56 -12.86
C SER A 113 12.07 -1.20 -13.47
N LYS A 114 12.08 -1.12 -14.79
CA LYS A 114 12.25 0.17 -15.50
C LYS A 114 11.04 1.06 -15.32
N HIS A 115 9.85 0.48 -15.35
CA HIS A 115 8.61 1.21 -15.12
C HIS A 115 8.25 1.19 -13.64
N SER A 116 7.27 2.00 -13.27
CA SER A 116 6.83 2.15 -11.88
C SER A 116 6.32 0.85 -11.30
N CYS A 117 6.51 0.69 -10.00
CA CYS A 117 5.85 -0.36 -9.24
C CYS A 117 4.55 0.20 -8.65
N VAL A 118 3.49 -0.59 -8.71
CA VAL A 118 2.20 -0.23 -8.12
C VAL A 118 1.80 -1.34 -7.16
N LEU A 119 1.49 -0.94 -5.93
CA LEU A 119 1.07 -1.83 -4.86
C LEU A 119 -0.35 -1.50 -4.43
N PHE A 120 -1.14 -2.52 -4.19
CA PHE A 120 -2.37 -2.38 -3.40
C PHE A 120 -2.04 -2.67 -1.95
N ILE A 121 -2.48 -1.82 -1.04
CA ILE A 121 -2.24 -1.99 0.39
C ILE A 121 -3.55 -1.79 1.15
N ALA A 122 -3.94 -2.79 1.93
CA ALA A 122 -5.05 -2.68 2.87
C ALA A 122 -4.48 -2.37 4.27
N PHE A 123 -4.86 -1.23 4.82
CA PHE A 123 -4.49 -0.81 6.16
C PHE A 123 -5.61 -1.14 7.13
N ILE A 124 -5.24 -1.57 8.33
CA ILE A 124 -6.18 -1.80 9.43
C ILE A 124 -6.30 -0.54 10.29
N GLU A 125 -5.16 0.01 10.71
CA GLU A 125 -5.09 1.27 11.44
C GLU A 125 -4.91 2.42 10.44
N PRO A 126 -5.02 3.68 10.89
CA PRO A 126 -4.82 4.81 9.98
C PRO A 126 -3.51 4.74 9.20
N VAL A 127 -3.55 5.25 7.99
CA VAL A 127 -2.40 5.23 7.10
C VAL A 127 -1.30 6.16 7.62
N ASP A 128 -0.12 5.62 7.82
CA ASP A 128 1.05 6.41 8.15
C ASP A 128 2.31 5.75 7.58
N ALA A 129 3.42 6.45 7.64
CA ALA A 129 4.74 5.91 7.35
C ALA A 129 5.72 6.69 8.21
N ILE A 130 6.49 5.96 9.01
CA ILE A 130 7.37 6.54 10.03
C ILE A 130 8.81 6.17 9.67
N PRO A 131 9.68 7.14 9.36
CA PRO A 131 11.07 6.82 9.05
C PRO A 131 11.77 6.24 10.27
N VAL A 132 12.64 5.30 10.03
CA VAL A 132 13.41 4.61 11.08
C VAL A 132 14.89 4.79 10.79
N ALA A 133 15.63 5.22 11.79
CA ALA A 133 17.09 5.27 11.70
C ALA A 133 17.65 3.84 11.67
N HIS A 134 18.81 3.70 11.08
CA HIS A 134 19.48 2.40 10.95
C HIS A 134 19.89 1.81 12.28
#